data_b7c79b01b7f86731b299e357a7b714c3
#
_entry.id   b7c79b01b7f86731b299e357a7b714c3
#
_cell.length_a   1.000
_cell.length_b   1.000
_cell.length_c   1.000
_cell.angle_alpha   90.00
_cell.angle_beta   90.00
_cell.angle_gamma   90.00
#
_symmetry.space_group_name_H-M   'P 1'
#
loop_
_entity.id
_entity.type
_entity.pdbx_description
1 polymer ?
#
loop_
_entity_poly.entity_id
_entity_poly.type
_entity_poly.pdbx_seq_one_letter_code
_entity_poly.pdbx_strand_id
1 'polypeptide(L)'
;MERSIQRGYEDYGGGVSNRPDVFTVGELRAAGHVHKDLRHEIRDNLLAALAADRDPWPGMFGFSRTVLPQLERALIAGHDVVLLGERGQGKTRLLRTLVGLLDEWSPVIEGSELNEHPYEPITEQSRARALAEGDRLRVDWRHRSERYVEKLATPDTSVADLIGDVDPMRVAEGRRLGDPETIHYGLVPRSNRGIVAINELPDLAERIQVAMLNVMEERDIQIRGYVLRLPLDVLVVASANPEDYTNRGRIITPLKDRFGAEIRTHYPIELDDEVAVIRQEGRLVADVPTILLEILARYTRALRQSPAINQSSGVSARFGIAGAETVAAAALRRAAVRGEDVAVARIVDLESAVDVLSGKIEFESGEEGREQAILDHLVRTATAEAVREHYRGLDFGPLVAALDGHRTVTTGEEVTAREFLENLPALNGSSLYDEIGARADAKNDGQRAAAIELALEGLYLARRISKESGDGETIYG
;
A
#
# COMPACT_ATOMS: atom_id res chain seq x y z
N MET A 1 -8.74 -5.68 11.91
CA MET A 1 -8.78 -6.05 10.49
C MET A 1 -9.90 -5.32 9.76
N GLU A 2 -11.16 -5.35 10.21
CA GLU A 2 -12.26 -4.60 9.60
C GLU A 2 -12.07 -3.07 9.54
N ARG A 3 -11.50 -2.45 10.58
CA ARG A 3 -11.23 -1.00 10.59
C ARG A 3 -10.14 -0.54 9.61
N SER A 4 -9.21 -1.40 9.20
CA SER A 4 -8.18 -1.06 8.21
C SER A 4 -8.71 -1.19 6.77
N ILE A 5 -9.66 -2.08 6.55
CA ILE A 5 -10.39 -2.22 5.29
C ILE A 5 -11.28 -0.98 5.09
N GLN A 6 -11.98 -0.56 6.14
CA GLN A 6 -12.91 0.57 6.10
C GLN A 6 -12.18 1.92 5.82
N ARG A 7 -10.97 2.15 6.35
CA ARG A 7 -10.16 3.35 6.02
C ARG A 7 -9.69 3.39 4.57
N GLY A 8 -9.38 2.25 3.95
CA GLY A 8 -9.03 2.19 2.52
C GLY A 8 -10.18 2.56 1.59
N TYR A 9 -11.42 2.52 2.07
CA TYR A 9 -12.62 2.87 1.28
C TYR A 9 -13.02 4.34 1.38
N GLU A 10 -12.68 5.03 2.47
CA GLU A 10 -12.96 6.46 2.66
C GLU A 10 -12.11 7.34 1.72
N ASP A 11 -10.95 6.85 1.28
CA ASP A 11 -10.05 7.56 0.34
C ASP A 11 -10.54 7.55 -1.13
N TYR A 12 -11.57 6.77 -1.47
CA TYR A 12 -12.13 6.71 -2.85
C TYR A 12 -13.15 7.82 -3.18
N GLY A 13 -13.06 8.98 -2.49
CA GLY A 13 -13.49 10.31 -2.96
C GLY A 13 -14.91 10.40 -3.53
N GLY A 14 -15.89 9.84 -2.87
CA GLY A 14 -17.30 10.06 -3.16
C GLY A 14 -18.11 9.75 -1.91
N GLY A 15 -18.88 10.73 -1.42
CA GLY A 15 -19.87 10.42 -0.39
C GLY A 15 -20.70 9.24 -0.85
N VAL A 16 -20.86 8.21 0.01
CA VAL A 16 -21.67 7.02 -0.30
C VAL A 16 -23.03 7.50 -0.74
N SER A 17 -23.40 7.25 -2.02
CA SER A 17 -24.74 7.57 -2.49
C SER A 17 -25.75 6.71 -1.74
N ASN A 18 -26.94 7.22 -1.55
CA ASN A 18 -27.98 6.44 -0.91
C ASN A 18 -28.27 5.17 -1.75
N ARG A 19 -28.49 4.07 -1.07
CA ARG A 19 -28.97 2.82 -1.68
C ARG A 19 -30.17 3.15 -2.58
N PRO A 20 -30.23 2.60 -3.82
CA PRO A 20 -31.38 2.81 -4.71
C PRO A 20 -32.71 2.33 -4.08
N ASP A 21 -33.74 3.15 -4.21
CA ASP A 21 -35.08 2.85 -3.69
C ASP A 21 -35.90 2.01 -4.68
N VAL A 22 -35.38 0.84 -5.02
CA VAL A 22 -35.90 -0.13 -5.98
C VAL A 22 -35.86 -1.51 -5.33
N PHE A 23 -37.00 -2.16 -5.16
CA PHE A 23 -37.13 -3.38 -4.34
C PHE A 23 -37.68 -4.59 -5.11
N THR A 24 -38.06 -4.41 -6.36
CA THR A 24 -38.62 -5.48 -7.21
C THR A 24 -38.05 -5.45 -8.61
N VAL A 25 -38.12 -6.59 -9.30
CA VAL A 25 -37.69 -6.71 -10.70
C VAL A 25 -38.50 -5.78 -11.61
N GLY A 26 -39.79 -5.59 -11.36
CA GLY A 26 -40.64 -4.68 -12.13
C GLY A 26 -40.18 -3.23 -11.99
N GLU A 27 -39.88 -2.77 -10.77
CA GLU A 27 -39.32 -1.44 -10.51
C GLU A 27 -37.93 -1.29 -11.15
N LEU A 28 -37.09 -2.33 -11.07
CA LEU A 28 -35.76 -2.32 -11.67
C LEU A 28 -35.81 -2.16 -13.21
N ARG A 29 -36.77 -2.82 -13.86
CA ARG A 29 -37.04 -2.66 -15.31
C ARG A 29 -37.58 -1.26 -15.63
N ALA A 30 -38.51 -0.77 -14.81
CA ALA A 30 -39.07 0.58 -14.98
C ALA A 30 -38.00 1.66 -14.83
N ALA A 31 -37.01 1.45 -13.95
CA ALA A 31 -35.87 2.32 -13.80
C ALA A 31 -34.83 2.24 -14.96
N GLY A 32 -35.07 1.36 -15.95
CA GLY A 32 -34.19 1.22 -17.12
C GLY A 32 -32.86 0.51 -16.82
N HIS A 33 -32.78 -0.27 -15.74
CA HIS A 33 -31.56 -0.99 -15.40
C HIS A 33 -31.19 -2.00 -16.49
N VAL A 34 -29.93 -1.94 -16.94
CA VAL A 34 -29.34 -2.86 -17.93
C VAL A 34 -28.30 -3.73 -17.23
N HIS A 35 -28.45 -5.04 -17.35
CA HIS A 35 -27.47 -5.97 -16.82
C HIS A 35 -26.19 -5.95 -17.65
N LYS A 36 -25.05 -5.93 -16.94
CA LYS A 36 -23.71 -6.11 -17.50
C LYS A 36 -23.00 -7.19 -16.69
N ASP A 37 -22.21 -8.02 -17.35
CA ASP A 37 -21.27 -8.87 -16.64
C ASP A 37 -20.14 -8.02 -15.99
N LEU A 38 -19.46 -8.60 -15.04
CA LEU A 38 -18.44 -7.92 -14.25
C LEU A 38 -17.30 -7.32 -15.09
N ARG A 39 -16.87 -8.03 -16.14
CA ARG A 39 -15.78 -7.56 -17.00
C ARG A 39 -16.20 -6.39 -17.88
N HIS A 40 -17.44 -6.38 -18.34
CA HIS A 40 -18.00 -5.23 -19.06
C HIS A 40 -18.17 -4.02 -18.12
N GLU A 41 -18.67 -4.24 -16.91
CA GLU A 41 -18.80 -3.20 -15.88
C GLU A 41 -17.46 -2.52 -15.59
N ILE A 42 -16.43 -3.31 -15.26
CA ILE A 42 -15.07 -2.80 -14.96
C ILE A 42 -14.49 -2.05 -16.15
N ARG A 43 -14.61 -2.60 -17.36
CA ARG A 43 -14.11 -1.98 -18.59
C ARG A 43 -14.78 -0.64 -18.86
N ASP A 44 -16.10 -0.59 -18.79
CA ASP A 44 -16.87 0.62 -19.07
C ASP A 44 -16.53 1.73 -18.05
N ASN A 45 -16.44 1.38 -16.77
CA ASN A 45 -16.10 2.32 -15.70
C ASN A 45 -14.65 2.82 -15.81
N LEU A 46 -13.71 1.94 -16.15
CA LEU A 46 -12.32 2.32 -16.40
C LEU A 46 -12.21 3.27 -17.60
N LEU A 47 -12.82 2.94 -18.72
CA LEU A 47 -12.79 3.78 -19.91
C LEU A 47 -13.47 5.13 -19.67
N ALA A 48 -14.58 5.16 -18.93
CA ALA A 48 -15.25 6.41 -18.54
C ALA A 48 -14.39 7.28 -17.62
N ALA A 49 -13.63 6.67 -16.70
CA ALA A 49 -12.70 7.41 -15.85
C ALA A 49 -11.55 8.02 -16.66
N LEU A 50 -10.92 7.21 -17.53
CA LEU A 50 -9.83 7.67 -18.40
C LEU A 50 -10.29 8.76 -19.37
N ALA A 51 -11.47 8.62 -19.98
CA ALA A 51 -12.02 9.62 -20.91
C ALA A 51 -12.36 10.96 -20.20
N ALA A 52 -12.67 10.91 -18.91
CA ALA A 52 -12.96 12.08 -18.09
C ALA A 52 -11.72 12.67 -17.38
N ASP A 53 -10.52 12.17 -17.68
CA ASP A 53 -9.26 12.54 -17.01
C ASP A 53 -9.35 12.42 -15.47
N ARG A 54 -10.11 11.42 -14.99
CA ARG A 54 -10.18 11.07 -13.57
C ARG A 54 -9.19 9.95 -13.28
N ASP A 55 -8.41 10.11 -12.22
CA ASP A 55 -7.47 9.07 -11.79
C ASP A 55 -8.23 7.82 -11.30
N PRO A 56 -8.15 6.67 -11.99
CA PRO A 56 -8.76 5.42 -11.53
C PRO A 56 -7.97 4.76 -10.38
N TRP A 57 -6.75 5.24 -10.11
CA TRP A 57 -5.76 4.62 -9.23
C TRP A 57 -5.26 5.56 -8.13
N PRO A 58 -6.15 6.16 -7.33
CA PRO A 58 -5.77 7.17 -6.36
C PRO A 58 -4.74 6.63 -5.36
N GLY A 59 -3.70 7.43 -5.12
CA GLY A 59 -2.64 7.09 -4.18
C GLY A 59 -1.70 5.98 -4.64
N MET A 60 -1.67 5.65 -5.93
CA MET A 60 -0.69 4.72 -6.52
C MET A 60 0.44 5.51 -7.18
N PHE A 61 1.53 5.71 -6.43
CA PHE A 61 2.70 6.46 -6.90
C PHE A 61 3.70 5.57 -7.63
N GLY A 62 4.39 6.13 -8.65
CA GLY A 62 5.49 5.49 -9.36
C GLY A 62 5.09 4.45 -10.40
N PHE A 63 3.79 4.20 -10.63
CA PHE A 63 3.29 3.18 -11.54
C PHE A 63 2.66 3.72 -12.82
N SER A 64 2.45 5.00 -12.92
CA SER A 64 1.68 5.65 -14.00
C SER A 64 2.19 5.35 -15.41
N ARG A 65 3.50 5.15 -15.59
CA ARG A 65 4.13 4.86 -16.90
C ARG A 65 4.48 3.40 -17.12
N THR A 66 4.33 2.55 -16.12
CA THR A 66 4.83 1.16 -16.14
C THR A 66 3.73 0.15 -15.85
N VAL A 67 3.32 0.03 -14.61
CA VAL A 67 2.38 -1.00 -14.12
C VAL A 67 0.94 -0.69 -14.49
N LEU A 68 0.49 0.56 -14.25
CA LEU A 68 -0.91 0.93 -14.47
C LEU A 68 -1.37 0.79 -15.94
N PRO A 69 -0.62 1.21 -16.96
CA PRO A 69 -1.04 0.98 -18.34
C PRO A 69 -1.10 -0.50 -18.74
N GLN A 70 -0.33 -1.38 -18.08
CA GLN A 70 -0.43 -2.83 -18.30
C GLN A 70 -1.69 -3.39 -17.65
N LEU A 71 -1.99 -2.97 -16.42
CA LEU A 71 -3.19 -3.36 -15.70
C LEU A 71 -4.46 -2.90 -16.42
N GLU A 72 -4.51 -1.66 -16.89
CA GLU A 72 -5.62 -1.12 -17.66
C GLU A 72 -5.90 -1.93 -18.91
N ARG A 73 -4.87 -2.24 -19.70
CA ARG A 73 -5.03 -3.09 -20.89
C ARG A 73 -5.52 -4.48 -20.55
N ALA A 74 -5.02 -5.08 -19.46
CA ALA A 74 -5.47 -6.38 -19.01
C ALA A 74 -6.96 -6.39 -18.61
N LEU A 75 -7.38 -5.37 -17.84
CA LEU A 75 -8.79 -5.22 -17.43
C LEU A 75 -9.73 -4.92 -18.61
N ILE A 76 -9.31 -4.07 -19.55
CA ILE A 76 -10.05 -3.79 -20.78
C ILE A 76 -10.23 -5.06 -21.62
N ALA A 77 -9.20 -5.92 -21.67
CA ALA A 77 -9.25 -7.21 -22.34
C ALA A 77 -10.06 -8.28 -21.56
N GLY A 78 -10.47 -7.99 -20.31
CA GLY A 78 -11.22 -8.90 -19.46
C GLY A 78 -10.39 -10.03 -18.86
N HIS A 79 -9.09 -9.82 -18.69
CA HIS A 79 -8.17 -10.83 -18.15
C HIS A 79 -8.20 -10.88 -16.60
N ASP A 80 -8.06 -12.10 -16.09
CA ASP A 80 -7.62 -12.31 -14.71
C ASP A 80 -6.13 -11.94 -14.61
N VAL A 81 -5.69 -11.37 -13.47
CA VAL A 81 -4.38 -10.72 -13.35
C VAL A 81 -3.58 -11.28 -12.20
N VAL A 82 -2.29 -11.52 -12.41
CA VAL A 82 -1.34 -11.77 -11.32
C VAL A 82 -0.28 -10.68 -11.28
N LEU A 83 -0.11 -10.07 -10.10
CA LEU A 83 0.94 -9.08 -9.83
C LEU A 83 2.16 -9.79 -9.24
N LEU A 84 3.29 -9.68 -9.93
CA LEU A 84 4.56 -10.21 -9.48
C LEU A 84 5.47 -9.09 -8.97
N GLY A 85 6.07 -9.28 -7.82
CA GLY A 85 7.02 -8.30 -7.31
C GLY A 85 7.39 -8.57 -5.86
N GLU A 86 8.42 -7.91 -5.40
CA GLU A 86 8.94 -8.03 -4.06
C GLU A 86 7.96 -7.51 -2.99
N ARG A 87 8.28 -7.82 -1.74
CA ARG A 87 7.50 -7.34 -0.60
C ARG A 87 7.52 -5.83 -0.50
N GLY A 88 6.37 -5.23 -0.17
CA GLY A 88 6.26 -3.78 0.01
C GLY A 88 6.23 -2.94 -1.27
N GLN A 89 6.08 -3.55 -2.46
CA GLN A 89 5.89 -2.84 -3.73
C GLN A 89 4.43 -2.43 -4.01
N GLY A 90 3.56 -2.39 -3.00
CA GLY A 90 2.20 -1.88 -3.15
C GLY A 90 1.20 -2.80 -3.86
N LYS A 91 1.55 -4.09 -4.14
CA LYS A 91 0.66 -5.04 -4.84
C LYS A 91 -0.73 -5.12 -4.24
N THR A 92 -0.83 -5.39 -2.95
CA THR A 92 -2.12 -5.52 -2.25
C THR A 92 -2.91 -4.21 -2.27
N ARG A 93 -2.23 -3.05 -2.15
CA ARG A 93 -2.87 -1.75 -2.28
C ARG A 93 -3.47 -1.59 -3.69
N LEU A 94 -2.68 -1.89 -4.73
CA LEU A 94 -3.15 -1.83 -6.12
C LEU A 94 -4.36 -2.74 -6.36
N LEU A 95 -4.36 -3.97 -5.81
CA LEU A 95 -5.53 -4.85 -5.93
C LEU A 95 -6.79 -4.26 -5.27
N ARG A 96 -6.64 -3.57 -4.15
CA ARG A 96 -7.76 -2.91 -3.46
C ARG A 96 -8.33 -1.73 -4.24
N THR A 97 -7.54 -1.03 -5.06
CA THR A 97 -8.04 0.08 -5.88
C THR A 97 -9.05 -0.37 -6.92
N LEU A 98 -9.04 -1.65 -7.33
CA LEU A 98 -9.98 -2.22 -8.29
C LEU A 98 -11.45 -2.07 -7.88
N VAL A 99 -11.73 -1.95 -6.58
CA VAL A 99 -13.09 -1.69 -6.08
C VAL A 99 -13.69 -0.40 -6.66
N GLY A 100 -12.84 0.60 -6.92
CA GLY A 100 -13.24 1.86 -7.55
C GLY A 100 -13.77 1.72 -8.98
N LEU A 101 -13.50 0.58 -9.62
CA LEU A 101 -13.99 0.26 -10.97
C LEU A 101 -15.34 -0.46 -10.98
N LEU A 102 -15.90 -0.81 -9.82
CA LEU A 102 -17.23 -1.39 -9.70
C LEU A 102 -18.28 -0.28 -9.58
N ASP A 103 -19.47 -0.57 -10.09
CA ASP A 103 -20.64 0.27 -9.85
C ASP A 103 -20.91 0.37 -8.35
N GLU A 104 -21.25 1.54 -7.85
CA GLU A 104 -21.40 1.77 -6.42
C GLU A 104 -22.45 0.84 -5.79
N TRP A 105 -23.56 0.60 -6.51
CA TRP A 105 -24.62 -0.31 -6.11
C TRP A 105 -24.95 -1.30 -7.21
N SER A 106 -25.07 -2.57 -6.88
CA SER A 106 -25.42 -3.64 -7.79
C SER A 106 -26.63 -4.42 -7.28
N PRO A 107 -27.68 -4.64 -8.11
CA PRO A 107 -28.88 -5.37 -7.70
C PRO A 107 -28.60 -6.86 -7.60
N VAL A 108 -29.16 -7.50 -6.56
CA VAL A 108 -29.13 -8.95 -6.36
C VAL A 108 -30.52 -9.47 -6.01
N ILE A 109 -30.76 -10.76 -6.21
CA ILE A 109 -31.98 -11.43 -5.71
C ILE A 109 -31.92 -11.42 -4.18
N GLU A 110 -32.95 -10.92 -3.52
CA GLU A 110 -33.05 -10.90 -2.05
C GLU A 110 -32.86 -12.32 -1.47
N GLY A 111 -31.88 -12.46 -0.54
CA GLY A 111 -31.54 -13.71 0.10
C GLY A 111 -30.72 -14.70 -0.72
N SER A 112 -30.23 -14.32 -1.92
CA SER A 112 -29.29 -15.16 -2.68
C SER A 112 -27.92 -15.22 -2.01
N GLU A 113 -27.45 -16.44 -1.70
CA GLU A 113 -26.10 -16.66 -1.16
C GLU A 113 -24.99 -16.37 -2.19
N LEU A 114 -25.34 -16.42 -3.49
CA LEU A 114 -24.40 -16.22 -4.60
C LEU A 114 -24.52 -14.86 -5.26
N ASN A 115 -25.16 -13.87 -4.64
CA ASN A 115 -25.31 -12.52 -5.17
C ASN A 115 -25.83 -12.49 -6.62
N GLU A 116 -26.78 -13.38 -6.95
CA GLU A 116 -27.28 -13.57 -8.32
C GLU A 116 -28.02 -12.33 -8.84
N HIS A 117 -27.79 -12.00 -10.12
CA HIS A 117 -28.52 -10.90 -10.74
C HIS A 117 -29.99 -11.28 -10.96
N PRO A 118 -30.95 -10.36 -10.67
CA PRO A 118 -32.36 -10.67 -10.82
C PRO A 118 -32.81 -11.05 -12.26
N TYR A 119 -32.07 -10.57 -13.26
CA TYR A 119 -32.34 -10.91 -14.66
C TYR A 119 -31.64 -12.19 -15.15
N GLU A 120 -30.65 -12.66 -14.43
CA GLU A 120 -29.84 -13.82 -14.79
C GLU A 120 -29.51 -14.71 -13.57
N PRO A 121 -30.53 -15.37 -12.99
CA PRO A 121 -30.32 -16.30 -11.90
C PRO A 121 -29.54 -17.54 -12.35
N ILE A 122 -28.53 -17.94 -11.54
CA ILE A 122 -27.62 -19.05 -11.89
C ILE A 122 -27.95 -20.34 -11.17
N THR A 123 -28.64 -20.29 -10.01
CA THR A 123 -29.09 -21.49 -9.28
C THR A 123 -30.48 -21.93 -9.72
N GLU A 124 -30.78 -23.21 -9.58
CA GLU A 124 -32.12 -23.74 -9.87
C GLU A 124 -33.18 -23.12 -8.96
N GLN A 125 -32.87 -22.92 -7.69
CA GLN A 125 -33.76 -22.29 -6.70
C GLN A 125 -34.11 -20.86 -7.13
N SER A 126 -33.10 -20.03 -7.49
CA SER A 126 -33.32 -18.66 -7.91
C SER A 126 -34.08 -18.59 -9.24
N ARG A 127 -33.79 -19.49 -10.17
CA ARG A 127 -34.54 -19.59 -11.44
C ARG A 127 -36.01 -19.92 -11.21
N ALA A 128 -36.30 -20.89 -10.32
CA ALA A 128 -37.67 -21.26 -9.94
C ALA A 128 -38.41 -20.07 -9.30
N ARG A 129 -37.74 -19.36 -8.38
CA ARG A 129 -38.30 -18.14 -7.77
C ARG A 129 -38.56 -17.04 -8.81
N ALA A 130 -37.60 -16.78 -9.68
CA ALA A 130 -37.74 -15.75 -10.73
C ALA A 130 -38.91 -16.07 -11.67
N LEU A 131 -39.08 -17.33 -12.02
CA LEU A 131 -40.21 -17.78 -12.85
C LEU A 131 -41.58 -17.64 -12.13
N ALA A 132 -41.63 -17.98 -10.85
CA ALA A 132 -42.87 -17.93 -10.06
C ALA A 132 -43.29 -16.51 -9.68
N GLU A 133 -42.34 -15.66 -9.33
CA GLU A 133 -42.58 -14.31 -8.80
C GLU A 133 -42.60 -13.25 -9.91
N GLY A 134 -41.87 -13.44 -11.03
CA GLY A 134 -41.79 -12.51 -12.15
C GLY A 134 -41.37 -11.10 -11.72
N ASP A 135 -42.15 -10.10 -12.09
CA ASP A 135 -41.85 -8.70 -11.72
C ASP A 135 -41.97 -8.40 -10.24
N ARG A 136 -42.55 -9.30 -9.44
CA ARG A 136 -42.64 -9.18 -7.98
C ARG A 136 -41.42 -9.75 -7.26
N LEU A 137 -40.50 -10.43 -7.97
CA LEU A 137 -39.26 -10.96 -7.40
C LEU A 137 -38.52 -9.82 -6.65
N ARG A 138 -38.22 -10.08 -5.38
CA ARG A 138 -37.60 -9.08 -4.51
C ARG A 138 -36.13 -8.89 -4.88
N VAL A 139 -35.72 -7.63 -4.90
CA VAL A 139 -34.34 -7.17 -5.18
C VAL A 139 -33.75 -6.56 -3.94
N ASP A 140 -32.52 -6.92 -3.65
CA ASP A 140 -31.64 -6.28 -2.69
C ASP A 140 -30.45 -5.62 -3.42
N TRP A 141 -29.66 -4.82 -2.74
CA TRP A 141 -28.54 -4.09 -3.32
C TRP A 141 -27.26 -4.38 -2.57
N ARG A 142 -26.21 -4.63 -3.32
CA ARG A 142 -24.85 -4.80 -2.78
C ARG A 142 -24.01 -3.58 -3.10
N HIS A 143 -23.42 -2.98 -2.09
CA HIS A 143 -22.44 -1.92 -2.28
C HIS A 143 -21.14 -2.50 -2.82
N ARG A 144 -20.41 -1.76 -3.66
CA ARG A 144 -19.15 -2.21 -4.27
C ARG A 144 -18.11 -2.73 -3.27
N SER A 145 -18.07 -2.20 -2.03
CA SER A 145 -17.19 -2.69 -0.98
C SER A 145 -17.47 -4.13 -0.55
N GLU A 146 -18.68 -4.62 -0.73
CA GLU A 146 -19.07 -5.99 -0.44
C GLU A 146 -18.78 -6.95 -1.61
N ARG A 147 -18.42 -6.39 -2.78
CA ARG A 147 -18.13 -7.13 -4.02
C ARG A 147 -16.62 -7.35 -4.23
N TYR A 148 -15.80 -7.02 -3.26
CA TYR A 148 -14.37 -7.30 -3.25
C TYR A 148 -14.04 -8.12 -2.02
N VAL A 149 -13.41 -9.27 -2.24
CA VAL A 149 -13.00 -10.17 -1.16
C VAL A 149 -11.52 -10.46 -1.28
N GLU A 150 -10.81 -10.40 -0.17
CA GLU A 150 -9.37 -10.61 -0.10
C GLU A 150 -9.05 -11.81 0.79
N LYS A 151 -8.25 -12.74 0.29
CA LYS A 151 -7.72 -13.89 1.03
C LYS A 151 -6.20 -13.88 0.97
N LEU A 152 -5.58 -13.92 2.13
CA LEU A 152 -4.16 -14.28 2.22
C LEU A 152 -4.04 -15.79 2.07
N ALA A 153 -3.28 -16.23 1.09
CA ALA A 153 -2.94 -17.63 0.92
C ALA A 153 -2.02 -18.09 2.07
N THR A 154 -2.32 -19.23 2.62
CA THR A 154 -1.52 -19.89 3.68
C THR A 154 -1.51 -21.38 3.41
N PRO A 155 -0.49 -22.14 3.86
CA PRO A 155 -0.40 -23.58 3.62
C PRO A 155 -1.58 -24.38 4.21
N ASP A 156 -2.25 -23.85 5.24
CA ASP A 156 -3.41 -24.42 5.89
C ASP A 156 -4.75 -24.01 5.26
N THR A 157 -4.74 -23.11 4.28
CA THR A 157 -5.94 -22.78 3.49
C THR A 157 -6.55 -24.06 2.92
N SER A 158 -7.86 -24.25 3.05
CA SER A 158 -8.55 -25.45 2.56
C SER A 158 -9.33 -25.18 1.28
N VAL A 159 -9.66 -26.24 0.54
CA VAL A 159 -10.58 -26.16 -0.60
C VAL A 159 -11.97 -25.72 -0.12
N ALA A 160 -12.39 -26.14 1.08
CA ALA A 160 -13.66 -25.75 1.68
C ALA A 160 -13.75 -24.23 1.87
N ASP A 161 -12.66 -23.57 2.29
CA ASP A 161 -12.63 -22.11 2.49
C ASP A 161 -12.84 -21.35 1.19
N LEU A 162 -12.20 -21.80 0.09
CA LEU A 162 -12.23 -21.08 -1.18
C LEU A 162 -13.41 -21.49 -2.06
N ILE A 163 -13.70 -22.77 -2.16
CA ILE A 163 -14.69 -23.31 -3.08
C ILE A 163 -15.98 -23.70 -2.35
N GLY A 164 -15.83 -24.42 -1.23
CA GLY A 164 -16.93 -24.89 -0.42
C GLY A 164 -16.81 -26.38 -0.07
N ASP A 165 -17.75 -26.84 0.74
CA ASP A 165 -17.87 -28.25 1.14
C ASP A 165 -19.35 -28.61 1.32
N VAL A 166 -19.63 -29.90 1.44
CA VAL A 166 -20.97 -30.40 1.77
C VAL A 166 -21.26 -30.11 3.25
N ASP A 167 -22.41 -29.49 3.53
CA ASP A 167 -22.88 -29.23 4.89
C ASP A 167 -23.31 -30.50 5.56
N PRO A 168 -22.57 -31.01 6.57
CA PRO A 168 -22.89 -32.24 7.25
C PRO A 168 -24.21 -32.19 8.01
N MET A 169 -24.67 -31.02 8.42
CA MET A 169 -25.96 -30.86 9.13
C MET A 169 -27.14 -31.13 8.18
N ARG A 170 -27.08 -30.56 6.97
CA ARG A 170 -28.12 -30.74 5.94
C ARG A 170 -28.18 -32.19 5.45
N VAL A 171 -27.04 -32.88 5.40
CA VAL A 171 -26.97 -34.31 5.10
C VAL A 171 -27.61 -35.14 6.23
N ALA A 172 -27.35 -34.79 7.50
CA ALA A 172 -27.95 -35.44 8.66
C ALA A 172 -29.49 -35.28 8.70
N GLU A 173 -30.03 -34.21 8.11
CA GLU A 173 -31.46 -33.97 7.90
C GLU A 173 -32.09 -34.87 6.82
N GLY A 174 -31.30 -35.75 6.19
CA GLY A 174 -31.77 -36.74 5.20
C GLY A 174 -31.69 -36.24 3.75
N ARG A 175 -31.04 -35.12 3.45
CA ARG A 175 -30.81 -34.66 2.10
C ARG A 175 -29.70 -35.48 1.42
N ARG A 176 -29.76 -35.58 0.08
CA ARG A 176 -28.74 -36.30 -0.69
C ARG A 176 -27.46 -35.46 -0.81
N LEU A 177 -26.30 -36.11 -0.72
CA LEU A 177 -24.99 -35.47 -0.87
C LEU A 177 -24.79 -34.65 -2.16
N GLY A 178 -25.47 -35.04 -3.23
CA GLY A 178 -25.41 -34.31 -4.54
C GLY A 178 -26.46 -33.21 -4.71
N ASP A 179 -27.25 -32.93 -3.68
CA ASP A 179 -28.23 -31.85 -3.71
C ASP A 179 -27.53 -30.49 -3.58
N PRO A 180 -27.67 -29.55 -4.54
CA PRO A 180 -27.09 -28.21 -4.44
C PRO A 180 -27.40 -27.49 -3.15
N GLU A 181 -28.57 -27.77 -2.54
CA GLU A 181 -28.96 -27.17 -1.25
C GLU A 181 -28.16 -27.72 -0.06
N THR A 182 -27.39 -28.81 -0.21
CA THR A 182 -26.50 -29.34 0.84
C THR A 182 -25.11 -28.71 0.81
N ILE A 183 -24.82 -27.80 -0.13
CA ILE A 183 -23.52 -27.21 -0.29
C ILE A 183 -23.41 -25.94 0.56
N HIS A 184 -22.33 -25.85 1.32
CA HIS A 184 -21.85 -24.61 1.92
C HIS A 184 -20.83 -24.00 0.97
N TYR A 185 -21.19 -22.89 0.33
CA TYR A 185 -20.32 -22.22 -0.63
C TYR A 185 -19.13 -21.53 0.05
N GLY A 186 -17.95 -21.71 -0.52
CA GLY A 186 -16.74 -21.02 -0.09
C GLY A 186 -16.69 -19.56 -0.57
N LEU A 187 -15.54 -18.95 -0.37
CA LEU A 187 -15.30 -17.54 -0.64
C LEU A 187 -15.52 -17.18 -2.13
N VAL A 188 -15.03 -18.00 -3.06
CA VAL A 188 -15.08 -17.69 -4.51
C VAL A 188 -16.52 -17.70 -5.05
N PRO A 189 -17.35 -18.76 -4.83
CA PRO A 189 -18.73 -18.71 -5.27
C PRO A 189 -19.56 -17.60 -4.65
N ARG A 190 -19.35 -17.29 -3.37
CA ARG A 190 -20.03 -16.18 -2.68
C ARG A 190 -19.61 -14.79 -3.18
N SER A 191 -18.47 -14.72 -3.90
CA SER A 191 -17.98 -13.49 -4.53
C SER A 191 -18.48 -13.33 -5.96
N ASN A 192 -19.48 -14.13 -6.39
CA ASN A 192 -20.07 -13.98 -7.70
C ASN A 192 -20.46 -12.53 -7.99
N ARG A 193 -20.17 -12.07 -9.21
CA ARG A 193 -20.29 -10.69 -9.66
C ARG A 193 -19.37 -9.71 -8.89
N GLY A 194 -18.22 -10.21 -8.43
CA GLY A 194 -17.23 -9.46 -7.67
C GLY A 194 -15.80 -9.88 -7.95
N ILE A 195 -14.89 -9.27 -7.24
CA ILE A 195 -13.44 -9.44 -7.37
C ILE A 195 -12.94 -10.32 -6.22
N VAL A 196 -12.21 -11.38 -6.55
CA VAL A 196 -11.49 -12.23 -5.59
C VAL A 196 -10.01 -11.94 -5.68
N ALA A 197 -9.45 -11.35 -4.65
CA ALA A 197 -8.03 -11.09 -4.51
C ALA A 197 -7.34 -12.16 -3.67
N ILE A 198 -6.37 -12.86 -4.24
CA ILE A 198 -5.57 -13.88 -3.54
C ILE A 198 -4.15 -13.34 -3.36
N ASN A 199 -3.81 -12.97 -2.15
CA ASN A 199 -2.46 -12.54 -1.80
C ASN A 199 -1.56 -13.74 -1.52
N GLU A 200 -0.30 -13.66 -1.95
CA GLU A 200 0.72 -14.70 -1.81
C GLU A 200 0.25 -16.05 -2.41
N LEU A 201 -0.27 -16.02 -3.64
CA LEU A 201 -0.84 -17.17 -4.34
C LEU A 201 0.06 -18.43 -4.33
N PRO A 202 1.41 -18.36 -4.42
CA PRO A 202 2.29 -19.52 -4.33
C PRO A 202 2.20 -20.30 -3.02
N ASP A 203 1.72 -19.70 -1.93
CA ASP A 203 1.56 -20.36 -0.63
C ASP A 203 0.35 -21.30 -0.58
N LEU A 204 -0.55 -21.26 -1.59
CA LEU A 204 -1.62 -22.23 -1.71
C LEU A 204 -1.09 -23.61 -2.08
N ALA A 205 -1.54 -24.64 -1.36
CA ALA A 205 -1.25 -26.02 -1.74
C ALA A 205 -1.70 -26.31 -3.18
N GLU A 206 -0.93 -27.13 -3.91
CA GLU A 206 -1.17 -27.45 -5.32
C GLU A 206 -2.62 -27.91 -5.61
N ARG A 207 -3.19 -28.74 -4.72
CA ARG A 207 -4.59 -29.20 -4.81
C ARG A 207 -5.63 -28.06 -4.84
N ILE A 208 -5.31 -26.94 -4.16
CA ILE A 208 -6.20 -25.77 -4.11
C ILE A 208 -6.04 -24.94 -5.38
N GLN A 209 -4.81 -24.81 -5.86
CA GLN A 209 -4.54 -24.17 -7.15
C GLN A 209 -5.25 -24.90 -8.31
N VAL A 210 -5.33 -26.25 -8.27
CA VAL A 210 -6.10 -27.04 -9.22
C VAL A 210 -7.60 -26.76 -9.10
N ALA A 211 -8.13 -26.63 -7.89
CA ALA A 211 -9.54 -26.27 -7.70
C ALA A 211 -9.86 -24.87 -8.24
N MET A 212 -8.95 -23.90 -8.05
CA MET A 212 -9.06 -22.55 -8.64
C MET A 212 -9.02 -22.58 -10.17
N LEU A 213 -8.19 -23.45 -10.75
CA LEU A 213 -8.13 -23.63 -12.20
C LEU A 213 -9.51 -23.95 -12.78
N ASN A 214 -10.23 -24.90 -12.17
CA ASN A 214 -11.59 -25.27 -12.63
C ASN A 214 -12.55 -24.08 -12.60
N VAL A 215 -12.48 -23.24 -11.55
CA VAL A 215 -13.31 -22.04 -11.47
C VAL A 215 -12.97 -21.03 -12.57
N MET A 216 -11.68 -20.82 -12.84
CA MET A 216 -11.25 -19.83 -13.84
C MET A 216 -11.49 -20.28 -15.27
N GLU A 217 -11.41 -21.59 -15.55
CA GLU A 217 -11.57 -22.14 -16.90
C GLU A 217 -13.01 -22.48 -17.24
N GLU A 218 -13.59 -23.36 -16.43
CA GLU A 218 -14.90 -23.97 -16.73
C GLU A 218 -16.06 -23.17 -16.11
N ARG A 219 -15.75 -22.20 -15.25
CA ARG A 219 -16.75 -21.48 -14.43
C ARG A 219 -17.58 -22.43 -13.55
N ASP A 220 -17.05 -23.62 -13.30
CA ASP A 220 -17.67 -24.69 -12.52
C ASP A 220 -16.98 -24.87 -11.19
N ILE A 221 -17.71 -25.38 -10.20
CA ILE A 221 -17.13 -25.79 -8.93
C ILE A 221 -17.28 -27.30 -8.76
N GLN A 222 -16.21 -27.96 -8.28
CA GLN A 222 -16.24 -29.36 -7.90
C GLN A 222 -16.11 -29.51 -6.38
N ILE A 223 -17.13 -30.10 -5.78
CA ILE A 223 -17.17 -30.36 -4.34
C ILE A 223 -17.31 -31.85 -4.11
N ARG A 224 -16.31 -32.48 -3.48
CA ARG A 224 -16.27 -33.94 -3.20
C ARG A 224 -16.61 -34.82 -4.40
N GLY A 225 -16.19 -34.44 -5.59
CA GLY A 225 -16.46 -35.18 -6.83
C GLY A 225 -17.79 -34.89 -7.48
N TYR A 226 -18.64 -34.06 -6.89
CA TYR A 226 -19.83 -33.54 -7.56
C TYR A 226 -19.48 -32.27 -8.33
N VAL A 227 -19.80 -32.29 -9.62
CA VAL A 227 -19.67 -31.11 -10.49
C VAL A 227 -20.93 -30.27 -10.39
N LEU A 228 -20.80 -29.08 -9.83
CA LEU A 228 -21.88 -28.12 -9.76
C LEU A 228 -21.62 -27.03 -10.81
N ARG A 229 -22.42 -27.04 -11.88
CA ARG A 229 -22.32 -26.05 -12.94
C ARG A 229 -22.96 -24.74 -12.52
N LEU A 230 -22.12 -23.83 -12.05
CA LEU A 230 -22.51 -22.47 -11.70
C LEU A 230 -21.72 -21.50 -12.60
N PRO A 231 -22.38 -20.83 -13.55
CA PRO A 231 -21.70 -19.85 -14.40
C PRO A 231 -21.31 -18.61 -13.58
N LEU A 232 -20.26 -18.75 -12.77
CA LEU A 232 -19.79 -17.69 -11.91
C LEU A 232 -19.16 -16.57 -12.73
N ASP A 233 -19.56 -15.35 -12.44
CA ASP A 233 -18.97 -14.12 -12.98
C ASP A 233 -18.05 -13.49 -11.94
N VAL A 234 -16.79 -13.91 -11.97
CA VAL A 234 -15.77 -13.50 -10.99
C VAL A 234 -14.51 -13.03 -11.70
N LEU A 235 -13.94 -11.92 -11.28
CA LEU A 235 -12.57 -11.52 -11.63
C LEU A 235 -11.61 -12.01 -10.55
N VAL A 236 -10.67 -12.86 -10.94
CA VAL A 236 -9.62 -13.35 -10.04
C VAL A 236 -8.38 -12.49 -10.23
N VAL A 237 -7.92 -11.88 -9.14
CA VAL A 237 -6.66 -11.15 -9.12
C VAL A 237 -5.76 -11.72 -8.04
N ALA A 238 -4.47 -11.80 -8.30
CA ALA A 238 -3.56 -12.43 -7.35
C ALA A 238 -2.27 -11.62 -7.20
N SER A 239 -1.58 -11.81 -6.07
CA SER A 239 -0.20 -11.35 -5.91
C SER A 239 0.72 -12.52 -5.62
N ALA A 240 1.96 -12.39 -6.07
CA ALA A 240 3.03 -13.34 -5.80
C ALA A 240 4.36 -12.60 -5.65
N ASN A 241 5.24 -13.18 -4.84
CA ASN A 241 6.61 -12.73 -4.71
C ASN A 241 7.50 -13.67 -5.54
N PRO A 242 8.36 -13.17 -6.46
CA PRO A 242 9.26 -14.01 -7.24
C PRO A 242 10.19 -14.89 -6.41
N GLU A 243 10.57 -14.43 -5.24
CA GLU A 243 11.47 -15.18 -4.34
C GLU A 243 10.80 -16.40 -3.70
N ASP A 244 9.48 -16.32 -3.47
CA ASP A 244 8.73 -17.42 -2.90
C ASP A 244 8.60 -18.61 -3.87
N TYR A 245 8.85 -18.42 -5.18
CA TYR A 245 8.91 -19.53 -6.17
C TYR A 245 10.02 -20.54 -5.91
N THR A 246 11.04 -20.18 -5.14
CA THR A 246 12.18 -21.06 -4.87
C THR A 246 12.09 -21.77 -3.53
N ASN A 247 11.39 -21.21 -2.53
CA ASN A 247 11.50 -21.65 -1.14
C ASN A 247 10.17 -22.16 -0.51
N ARG A 248 9.00 -21.69 -0.95
CA ARG A 248 7.71 -21.99 -0.28
C ARG A 248 6.65 -22.63 -1.17
N GLY A 249 6.74 -22.47 -2.45
CA GLY A 249 5.77 -22.97 -3.40
C GLY A 249 5.87 -22.26 -4.74
N ARG A 250 5.17 -22.79 -5.73
CA ARG A 250 5.11 -22.19 -7.07
C ARG A 250 3.68 -22.18 -7.54
N ILE A 251 3.35 -21.22 -8.38
CA ILE A 251 2.10 -21.29 -9.14
C ILE A 251 2.25 -22.44 -10.13
N ILE A 252 1.32 -23.39 -10.13
CA ILE A 252 1.33 -24.48 -11.10
C ILE A 252 1.19 -23.92 -12.53
N THR A 253 1.93 -24.50 -13.46
CA THR A 253 1.95 -24.02 -14.85
C THR A 253 0.54 -23.85 -15.46
N PRO A 254 -0.41 -24.78 -15.30
CA PRO A 254 -1.75 -24.62 -15.83
C PRO A 254 -2.50 -23.40 -15.26
N LEU A 255 -2.34 -23.13 -13.95
CA LEU A 255 -2.97 -21.98 -13.34
C LEU A 255 -2.32 -20.66 -13.78
N LYS A 256 -1.00 -20.65 -13.90
CA LYS A 256 -0.27 -19.49 -14.43
C LYS A 256 -0.70 -19.15 -15.86
N ASP A 257 -0.91 -20.15 -16.69
CA ASP A 257 -1.35 -19.98 -18.09
C ASP A 257 -2.78 -19.44 -18.20
N ARG A 258 -3.59 -19.58 -17.14
CA ARG A 258 -4.97 -19.06 -17.10
C ARG A 258 -5.07 -17.60 -16.70
N PHE A 259 -4.06 -17.06 -16.01
CA PHE A 259 -3.98 -15.62 -15.85
C PHE A 259 -3.65 -15.00 -17.20
N GLY A 260 -4.57 -14.21 -17.73
CA GLY A 260 -4.39 -13.53 -19.02
C GLY A 260 -3.31 -12.44 -18.98
N ALA A 261 -2.94 -11.99 -17.77
CA ALA A 261 -1.91 -10.99 -17.59
C ALA A 261 -1.05 -11.28 -16.35
N GLU A 262 0.27 -11.29 -16.56
CA GLU A 262 1.29 -11.28 -15.52
C GLU A 262 1.98 -9.92 -15.54
N ILE A 263 1.84 -9.14 -14.48
CA ILE A 263 2.34 -7.77 -14.41
C ILE A 263 3.38 -7.67 -13.31
N ARG A 264 4.59 -7.22 -13.66
CA ARG A 264 5.67 -7.03 -12.71
C ARG A 264 5.60 -5.66 -12.10
N THR A 265 5.54 -5.62 -10.76
CA THR A 265 5.65 -4.39 -9.98
C THR A 265 7.12 -4.10 -9.66
N HIS A 266 7.40 -2.89 -9.22
CA HIS A 266 8.73 -2.43 -8.82
C HIS A 266 8.60 -1.41 -7.67
N TYR A 267 9.70 -1.06 -7.02
CA TYR A 267 9.72 0.10 -6.12
C TYR A 267 9.65 1.40 -6.93
N PRO A 268 9.21 2.52 -6.33
CA PRO A 268 9.18 3.82 -7.02
C PRO A 268 10.54 4.15 -7.65
N ILE A 269 10.54 4.53 -8.92
CA ILE A 269 11.76 4.89 -9.64
C ILE A 269 12.20 6.30 -9.26
N GLU A 270 11.24 7.24 -9.22
CA GLU A 270 11.51 8.61 -8.83
C GLU A 270 11.53 8.75 -7.30
N LEU A 271 12.39 9.63 -6.79
CA LEU A 271 12.52 9.87 -5.35
C LEU A 271 11.24 10.48 -4.77
N ASP A 272 10.64 11.40 -5.50
CA ASP A 272 9.41 12.10 -5.10
C ASP A 272 8.24 11.13 -4.90
N ASP A 273 8.14 10.09 -5.74
CA ASP A 273 7.14 9.03 -5.59
C ASP A 273 7.36 8.22 -4.30
N GLU A 274 8.63 7.95 -3.94
CA GLU A 274 8.94 7.23 -2.69
C GLU A 274 8.63 8.10 -1.46
N VAL A 275 8.94 9.39 -1.51
CA VAL A 275 8.56 10.37 -0.48
C VAL A 275 7.03 10.46 -0.36
N ALA A 276 6.32 10.49 -1.49
CA ALA A 276 4.85 10.51 -1.50
C ALA A 276 4.26 9.26 -0.85
N VAL A 277 4.83 8.06 -1.12
CA VAL A 277 4.43 6.81 -0.45
C VAL A 277 4.65 6.89 1.06
N ILE A 278 5.84 7.35 1.51
CA ILE A 278 6.15 7.49 2.93
C ILE A 278 5.16 8.45 3.60
N ARG A 279 4.88 9.58 2.98
CA ARG A 279 3.95 10.60 3.51
C ARG A 279 2.52 10.11 3.59
N GLN A 280 2.07 9.36 2.58
CA GLN A 280 0.70 8.84 2.51
C GLN A 280 0.46 7.71 3.52
N GLU A 281 1.41 6.79 3.68
CA GLU A 281 1.24 5.60 4.50
C GLU A 281 1.66 5.80 5.95
N GLY A 282 2.58 6.77 6.21
CA GLY A 282 3.13 7.03 7.53
C GLY A 282 2.15 7.75 8.45
N ARG A 283 2.04 7.29 9.69
CA ARG A 283 1.33 7.99 10.77
C ARG A 283 2.26 8.96 11.45
N LEU A 284 2.44 10.14 10.85
CA LEU A 284 3.33 11.16 11.36
C LEU A 284 2.66 11.91 12.51
N VAL A 285 3.08 11.64 13.74
CA VAL A 285 2.57 12.26 14.99
C VAL A 285 3.19 13.62 15.29
N ALA A 286 4.15 14.07 14.49
CA ALA A 286 4.80 15.37 14.53
C ALA A 286 5.00 15.87 13.10
N ASP A 287 5.36 17.13 12.96
CA ASP A 287 5.74 17.70 11.67
C ASP A 287 7.12 17.17 11.24
N VAL A 288 7.18 16.49 10.12
CA VAL A 288 8.42 15.97 9.54
C VAL A 288 8.72 16.74 8.25
N PRO A 289 9.73 17.62 8.25
CA PRO A 289 10.14 18.37 7.07
C PRO A 289 10.42 17.47 5.87
N THR A 290 10.04 17.90 4.68
CA THR A 290 10.16 17.10 3.44
C THR A 290 11.57 16.58 3.22
N ILE A 291 12.59 17.38 3.54
CA ILE A 291 13.99 16.97 3.38
C ILE A 291 14.38 15.77 4.25
N LEU A 292 13.78 15.62 5.45
CA LEU A 292 14.00 14.42 6.28
C LEU A 292 13.33 13.18 5.66
N LEU A 293 12.15 13.33 5.05
CA LEU A 293 11.51 12.26 4.30
C LEU A 293 12.34 11.87 3.07
N GLU A 294 12.93 12.84 2.38
CA GLU A 294 13.86 12.60 1.27
C GLU A 294 15.12 11.86 1.73
N ILE A 295 15.69 12.21 2.88
CA ILE A 295 16.83 11.48 3.45
C ILE A 295 16.46 10.02 3.74
N LEU A 296 15.29 9.77 4.34
CA LEU A 296 14.80 8.43 4.61
C LEU A 296 14.55 7.63 3.32
N ALA A 297 13.99 8.27 2.29
CA ALA A 297 13.77 7.65 0.99
C ALA A 297 15.11 7.29 0.31
N ARG A 298 16.09 8.20 0.30
CA ARG A 298 17.45 7.96 -0.22
C ARG A 298 18.15 6.85 0.57
N TYR A 299 18.05 6.87 1.88
CA TYR A 299 18.61 5.84 2.75
C TYR A 299 18.00 4.47 2.44
N THR A 300 16.68 4.38 2.33
CA THR A 300 15.99 3.14 1.96
C THR A 300 16.44 2.62 0.59
N ARG A 301 16.65 3.51 -0.38
CA ARG A 301 17.17 3.16 -1.72
C ARG A 301 18.62 2.69 -1.66
N ALA A 302 19.46 3.37 -0.90
CA ALA A 302 20.86 3.00 -0.71
C ALA A 302 20.98 1.61 -0.08
N LEU A 303 20.14 1.28 0.90
CA LEU A 303 20.07 -0.06 1.50
C LEU A 303 19.69 -1.13 0.46
N ARG A 304 18.69 -0.88 -0.39
CA ARG A 304 18.29 -1.80 -1.48
C ARG A 304 19.41 -2.03 -2.50
N GLN A 305 20.28 -1.07 -2.70
CA GLN A 305 21.36 -1.14 -3.69
C GLN A 305 22.68 -1.60 -3.09
N SER A 306 22.78 -1.67 -1.77
CA SER A 306 24.03 -2.05 -1.10
C SER A 306 24.30 -3.54 -1.22
N PRO A 307 25.49 -3.94 -1.70
CA PRO A 307 25.89 -5.34 -1.76
C PRO A 307 26.10 -5.97 -0.38
N ALA A 308 26.20 -5.16 0.67
CA ALA A 308 26.34 -5.63 2.06
C ALA A 308 25.01 -6.09 2.66
N ILE A 309 23.88 -5.78 2.01
CA ILE A 309 22.54 -6.13 2.48
C ILE A 309 22.04 -7.35 1.70
N ASN A 310 21.49 -8.31 2.44
CA ASN A 310 20.90 -9.50 1.82
C ASN A 310 19.68 -9.12 0.98
N GLN A 311 19.82 -9.18 -0.33
CA GLN A 311 18.79 -8.80 -1.28
C GLN A 311 17.59 -9.75 -1.26
N SER A 312 17.77 -11.01 -0.79
CA SER A 312 16.68 -11.98 -0.71
C SER A 312 15.66 -11.65 0.40
N SER A 313 16.07 -10.93 1.44
CA SER A 313 15.12 -10.44 2.46
C SER A 313 14.45 -9.12 2.07
N GLY A 314 15.02 -8.35 1.18
CA GLY A 314 14.52 -7.13 0.58
C GLY A 314 14.24 -5.99 1.57
N VAL A 315 14.63 -4.75 1.22
CA VAL A 315 14.28 -3.56 2.01
C VAL A 315 13.01 -2.93 1.46
N SER A 316 11.88 -3.27 2.05
CA SER A 316 10.56 -2.83 1.58
C SER A 316 10.30 -1.34 1.83
N ALA A 317 9.32 -0.75 1.14
CA ALA A 317 8.85 0.62 1.43
C ALA A 317 8.41 0.82 2.89
N ARG A 318 8.02 -0.28 3.58
CA ARG A 318 7.69 -0.25 5.02
C ARG A 318 8.86 0.19 5.89
N PHE A 319 10.11 0.02 5.42
CA PHE A 319 11.29 0.51 6.12
C PHE A 319 11.29 2.05 6.19
N GLY A 320 11.15 2.73 5.05
CA GLY A 320 11.09 4.20 5.00
C GLY A 320 9.88 4.75 5.77
N ILE A 321 8.72 4.09 5.68
CA ILE A 321 7.51 4.45 6.44
C ILE A 321 7.76 4.37 7.94
N ALA A 322 8.28 3.22 8.43
CA ALA A 322 8.59 3.05 9.85
C ALA A 322 9.68 4.02 10.33
N GLY A 323 10.63 4.36 9.45
CA GLY A 323 11.64 5.40 9.72
C GLY A 323 10.98 6.76 9.96
N ALA A 324 10.09 7.19 9.09
CA ALA A 324 9.39 8.45 9.23
C ALA A 324 8.49 8.50 10.47
N GLU A 325 7.80 7.41 10.79
CA GLU A 325 7.00 7.28 12.01
C GLU A 325 7.88 7.36 13.28
N THR A 326 9.06 6.74 13.26
CA THR A 326 10.00 6.78 14.40
C THR A 326 10.59 8.18 14.56
N VAL A 327 10.98 8.84 13.48
CA VAL A 327 11.47 10.24 13.51
C VAL A 327 10.39 11.17 14.05
N ALA A 328 9.14 11.03 13.59
CA ALA A 328 8.02 11.82 14.12
C ALA A 328 7.78 11.57 15.61
N ALA A 329 7.88 10.33 16.05
CA ALA A 329 7.71 9.96 17.46
C ALA A 329 8.87 10.50 18.34
N ALA A 330 10.10 10.46 17.85
CA ALA A 330 11.27 11.03 18.53
C ALA A 330 11.10 12.55 18.72
N ALA A 331 10.70 13.25 17.66
CA ALA A 331 10.42 14.68 17.69
C ALA A 331 9.31 15.04 18.71
N LEU A 332 8.21 14.27 18.72
CA LEU A 332 7.12 14.47 19.67
C LEU A 332 7.58 14.24 21.12
N ARG A 333 8.38 13.19 21.36
CA ARG A 333 8.97 12.91 22.68
C ARG A 333 9.86 14.05 23.13
N ARG A 334 10.76 14.50 22.26
CA ARG A 334 11.67 15.63 22.55
C ARG A 334 10.88 16.90 22.88
N ALA A 335 9.88 17.26 22.06
CA ALA A 335 9.03 18.41 22.30
C ALA A 335 8.30 18.33 23.65
N ALA A 336 7.75 17.16 23.99
CA ALA A 336 7.07 16.96 25.28
C ALA A 336 8.01 17.07 26.48
N VAL A 337 9.24 16.55 26.37
CA VAL A 337 10.26 16.62 27.46
C VAL A 337 10.79 18.05 27.64
N ARG A 338 10.94 18.80 26.55
CA ARG A 338 11.52 20.16 26.55
C ARG A 338 10.47 21.27 26.62
N GLY A 339 9.19 20.95 26.55
CA GLY A 339 8.11 21.94 26.61
C GLY A 339 8.01 22.80 25.36
N GLU A 340 8.35 22.22 24.18
CA GLU A 340 8.12 22.89 22.89
C GLU A 340 6.65 22.83 22.51
N ASP A 341 6.06 23.95 22.08
CA ASP A 341 4.64 24.04 21.70
C ASP A 341 4.30 23.24 20.44
N VAL A 342 5.26 23.11 19.53
CA VAL A 342 5.10 22.40 18.25
C VAL A 342 6.23 21.39 18.09
N ALA A 343 5.86 20.14 17.90
CA ALA A 343 6.81 19.06 17.61
C ALA A 343 7.20 19.09 16.13
N VAL A 344 8.44 19.47 15.84
CA VAL A 344 9.02 19.42 14.50
C VAL A 344 10.25 18.51 14.52
N ALA A 345 10.31 17.56 13.59
CA ALA A 345 11.44 16.67 13.48
C ALA A 345 12.71 17.40 13.01
N ARG A 346 13.82 17.05 13.64
CA ARG A 346 15.15 17.62 13.40
C ARG A 346 16.15 16.51 13.06
N ILE A 347 17.36 16.87 12.64
CA ILE A 347 18.37 15.88 12.26
C ILE A 347 18.71 14.89 13.38
N VAL A 348 18.69 15.35 14.64
CA VAL A 348 18.93 14.50 15.83
C VAL A 348 17.89 13.38 15.95
N ASP A 349 16.65 13.62 15.54
CA ASP A 349 15.59 12.62 15.60
C ASP A 349 15.80 11.49 14.57
N LEU A 350 16.57 11.75 13.49
CA LEU A 350 16.91 10.76 12.47
C LEU A 350 17.87 9.67 13.02
N GLU A 351 18.80 10.03 13.88
CA GLU A 351 19.74 9.09 14.50
C GLU A 351 18.97 8.01 15.29
N SER A 352 17.94 8.41 16.05
CA SER A 352 17.06 7.49 16.79
C SER A 352 16.32 6.50 15.89
N ALA A 353 15.98 6.91 14.66
CA ALA A 353 15.30 6.03 13.70
C ALA A 353 16.25 4.96 13.13
N VAL A 354 17.50 5.30 12.88
CA VAL A 354 18.50 4.37 12.36
C VAL A 354 18.71 3.20 13.32
N ASP A 355 18.84 3.48 14.61
CA ASP A 355 19.04 2.47 15.65
C ASP A 355 17.86 1.49 15.73
N VAL A 356 16.63 2.01 15.74
CA VAL A 356 15.40 1.18 15.81
C VAL A 356 15.21 0.34 14.55
N LEU A 357 15.63 0.83 13.39
CA LEU A 357 15.43 0.16 12.11
C LEU A 357 16.53 -0.88 11.80
N SER A 358 17.68 -0.83 12.46
CA SER A 358 18.80 -1.76 12.24
C SER A 358 18.37 -3.23 12.34
N GLY A 359 17.53 -3.58 13.31
CA GLY A 359 16.98 -4.93 13.49
C GLY A 359 16.05 -5.43 12.38
N LYS A 360 15.68 -4.60 11.40
CA LYS A 360 14.87 -4.99 10.23
C LYS A 360 15.70 -5.31 8.99
N ILE A 361 17.03 -5.22 9.09
CA ILE A 361 17.96 -5.40 7.99
C ILE A 361 18.71 -6.70 8.20
N GLU A 362 18.74 -7.53 7.16
CA GLU A 362 19.58 -8.71 7.11
C GLU A 362 20.82 -8.41 6.25
N PHE A 363 21.98 -8.65 6.82
CA PHE A 363 23.25 -8.42 6.15
C PHE A 363 23.74 -9.69 5.44
N GLU A 364 24.56 -9.50 4.41
CA GLU A 364 25.23 -10.61 3.74
C GLU A 364 26.27 -11.26 4.68
N SER A 365 26.48 -12.58 4.46
CA SER A 365 27.49 -13.33 5.20
C SER A 365 28.88 -12.73 4.97
N GLY A 366 29.56 -12.37 6.06
CA GLY A 366 30.89 -11.75 6.01
C GLY A 366 30.91 -10.27 6.43
N GLU A 367 29.78 -9.68 6.72
CA GLU A 367 29.69 -8.31 7.24
C GLU A 367 29.51 -8.25 8.77
N GLU A 368 29.64 -9.37 9.46
CA GLU A 368 29.49 -9.46 10.92
C GLU A 368 30.44 -8.50 11.64
N GLY A 369 29.88 -7.69 12.52
CA GLY A 369 30.61 -6.68 13.29
C GLY A 369 30.85 -5.36 12.55
N ARG A 370 30.37 -5.21 11.31
CA ARG A 370 30.47 -3.97 10.52
C ARG A 370 29.10 -3.34 10.24
N GLU A 371 28.02 -3.96 10.71
CA GLU A 371 26.65 -3.61 10.41
C GLU A 371 26.36 -2.13 10.69
N GLN A 372 26.71 -1.67 11.91
CA GLN A 372 26.47 -0.28 12.30
C GLN A 372 27.27 0.69 11.41
N ALA A 373 28.53 0.38 11.12
CA ALA A 373 29.37 1.24 10.27
C ALA A 373 28.80 1.36 8.84
N ILE A 374 28.20 0.28 8.32
CA ILE A 374 27.53 0.28 7.00
C ILE A 374 26.29 1.18 7.05
N LEU A 375 25.44 1.02 8.08
CA LEU A 375 24.24 1.84 8.24
C LEU A 375 24.56 3.32 8.38
N ASP A 376 25.55 3.65 9.25
CA ASP A 376 26.03 5.02 9.45
C ASP A 376 26.59 5.62 8.15
N HIS A 377 27.32 4.85 7.38
CA HIS A 377 27.83 5.32 6.10
C HIS A 377 26.72 5.63 5.11
N LEU A 378 25.72 4.74 5.00
CA LEU A 378 24.61 4.91 4.07
C LEU A 378 23.70 6.09 4.46
N VAL A 379 23.39 6.27 5.74
CA VAL A 379 22.57 7.42 6.16
C VAL A 379 23.31 8.74 6.00
N ARG A 380 24.61 8.79 6.30
CA ARG A 380 25.45 9.99 6.07
C ARG A 380 25.52 10.35 4.57
N THR A 381 25.66 9.35 3.70
CA THR A 381 25.66 9.56 2.26
C THR A 381 24.31 10.12 1.80
N ALA A 382 23.20 9.52 2.23
CA ALA A 382 21.85 9.98 1.92
C ALA A 382 21.61 11.43 2.40
N THR A 383 22.06 11.75 3.62
CA THR A 383 21.97 13.11 4.18
C THR A 383 22.79 14.11 3.37
N ALA A 384 24.04 13.77 3.05
CA ALA A 384 24.92 14.65 2.28
C ALA A 384 24.38 14.94 0.88
N GLU A 385 23.77 13.94 0.22
CA GLU A 385 23.13 14.11 -1.09
C GLU A 385 21.92 15.03 -1.02
N ALA A 386 20.99 14.78 -0.07
CA ALA A 386 19.78 15.57 0.11
C ALA A 386 20.12 17.04 0.41
N VAL A 387 21.03 17.28 1.36
CA VAL A 387 21.44 18.63 1.74
C VAL A 387 22.11 19.35 0.57
N ARG A 388 23.01 18.68 -0.17
CA ARG A 388 23.68 19.27 -1.33
C ARG A 388 22.69 19.67 -2.43
N GLU A 389 21.67 18.87 -2.66
CA GLU A 389 20.64 19.15 -3.66
C GLU A 389 19.73 20.28 -3.22
N HIS A 390 19.23 20.21 -1.97
CA HIS A 390 18.28 21.18 -1.44
C HIS A 390 18.88 22.58 -1.30
N TYR A 391 20.14 22.68 -0.86
CA TYR A 391 20.83 23.95 -0.64
C TYR A 391 21.79 24.33 -1.77
N ARG A 392 21.63 23.74 -2.95
CA ARG A 392 22.47 24.06 -4.11
C ARG A 392 22.46 25.56 -4.42
N GLY A 393 23.65 26.16 -4.52
CA GLY A 393 23.82 27.56 -4.88
C GLY A 393 23.74 28.56 -3.72
N LEU A 394 23.52 28.11 -2.47
CA LEU A 394 23.68 28.99 -1.31
C LEU A 394 25.16 29.19 -1.00
N ASP A 395 25.51 30.41 -0.59
CA ASP A 395 26.86 30.74 -0.11
C ASP A 395 26.95 30.53 1.41
N PHE A 396 27.57 29.45 1.80
CA PHE A 396 27.84 29.14 3.21
C PHE A 396 29.12 29.77 3.79
N GLY A 397 29.85 30.56 2.99
CA GLY A 397 31.08 31.23 3.43
C GLY A 397 30.91 32.03 4.72
N PRO A 398 29.89 32.88 4.87
CA PRO A 398 29.65 33.65 6.08
C PRO A 398 29.46 32.79 7.33
N LEU A 399 28.77 31.66 7.23
CA LEU A 399 28.52 30.72 8.35
C LEU A 399 29.81 30.00 8.75
N VAL A 400 30.56 29.49 7.78
CA VAL A 400 31.85 28.83 8.03
C VAL A 400 32.84 29.80 8.70
N ALA A 401 32.95 31.03 8.16
CA ALA A 401 33.80 32.06 8.75
C ALA A 401 33.42 32.46 10.21
N ALA A 402 32.12 32.43 10.50
CA ALA A 402 31.65 32.71 11.87
C ALA A 402 32.01 31.58 12.86
N LEU A 403 32.05 30.33 12.38
CA LEU A 403 32.44 29.16 13.20
C LEU A 403 33.97 29.05 13.34
N ASP A 404 34.78 29.35 12.32
CA ASP A 404 36.24 29.36 12.36
C ASP A 404 36.81 30.33 13.43
N GLY A 405 36.01 31.32 13.87
CA GLY A 405 36.38 32.29 14.88
C GLY A 405 36.24 31.86 16.36
N HIS A 406 36.29 30.56 16.64
CA HIS A 406 36.06 29.94 17.99
C HIS A 406 34.64 30.10 18.52
N ARG A 407 33.67 30.34 17.67
CA ARG A 407 32.25 30.26 18.00
C ARG A 407 31.74 28.86 17.68
N THR A 408 30.98 28.31 18.61
CA THR A 408 30.34 27.01 18.41
C THR A 408 28.83 27.17 18.41
N VAL A 409 28.14 26.24 17.73
CA VAL A 409 26.70 26.15 17.75
C VAL A 409 26.32 24.81 18.38
N THR A 410 25.56 24.89 19.48
CA THR A 410 25.07 23.71 20.19
C THR A 410 23.67 23.38 19.75
N THR A 411 23.42 22.13 19.46
CA THR A 411 22.11 21.53 19.16
C THR A 411 21.99 20.14 19.79
N GLY A 412 20.93 19.40 19.55
CA GLY A 412 20.75 18.06 20.11
C GLY A 412 19.37 17.85 20.73
N GLU A 413 19.21 16.71 21.43
CA GLU A 413 17.95 16.38 22.13
C GLU A 413 17.69 17.30 23.33
N GLU A 414 18.78 17.85 23.93
CA GLU A 414 18.72 18.68 25.11
C GLU A 414 18.42 20.15 24.80
N VAL A 415 18.50 20.57 23.50
CA VAL A 415 18.36 21.96 23.06
C VAL A 415 17.08 22.17 22.32
N THR A 416 16.22 23.12 22.74
CA THR A 416 14.99 23.50 22.04
C THR A 416 15.29 24.23 20.74
N ALA A 417 14.34 24.22 19.82
CA ALA A 417 14.44 24.96 18.55
C ALA A 417 14.70 26.46 18.82
N ARG A 418 14.04 27.02 19.81
CA ARG A 418 14.19 28.43 20.19
C ARG A 418 15.59 28.74 20.72
N GLU A 419 16.09 27.96 21.69
CA GLU A 419 17.45 28.11 22.20
C GLU A 419 18.51 27.99 21.12
N PHE A 420 18.33 27.01 20.21
CA PHE A 420 19.21 26.85 19.06
C PHE A 420 19.23 28.10 18.16
N LEU A 421 18.08 28.66 17.83
CA LEU A 421 17.97 29.83 16.96
C LEU A 421 18.56 31.10 17.64
N GLU A 422 18.35 31.26 18.95
CA GLU A 422 18.89 32.37 19.78
C GLU A 422 20.42 32.31 19.88
N ASN A 423 21.01 31.11 19.83
CA ASN A 423 22.46 30.89 19.95
C ASN A 423 23.19 30.83 18.61
N LEU A 424 22.52 31.07 17.50
CA LEU A 424 23.18 31.14 16.20
C LEU A 424 24.14 32.34 16.08
N PRO A 425 25.32 32.17 15.47
CA PRO A 425 26.26 33.28 15.29
C PRO A 425 25.69 34.32 14.34
N ALA A 426 25.84 35.58 14.65
CA ALA A 426 25.45 36.67 13.76
C ALA A 426 26.29 36.65 12.49
N LEU A 427 25.63 36.62 11.33
CA LEU A 427 26.27 36.65 10.02
C LEU A 427 26.22 38.09 9.49
N ASN A 428 27.29 38.86 9.67
CA ASN A 428 27.35 40.27 9.32
C ASN A 428 26.97 40.52 7.86
N GLY A 429 25.78 41.09 7.63
CA GLY A 429 25.27 41.45 6.33
C GLY A 429 24.85 40.31 5.41
N SER A 430 24.74 39.07 5.90
CA SER A 430 24.27 37.90 5.14
C SER A 430 22.84 37.54 5.51
N SER A 431 22.00 37.24 4.51
CA SER A 431 20.63 36.73 4.64
C SER A 431 20.56 35.18 4.66
N LEU A 432 21.70 34.49 4.85
CA LEU A 432 21.82 33.05 4.68
C LEU A 432 20.76 32.26 5.49
N TYR A 433 20.51 32.60 6.76
CA TYR A 433 19.51 31.91 7.58
C TYR A 433 18.09 32.08 7.04
N ASP A 434 17.77 33.25 6.48
CA ASP A 434 16.47 33.50 5.84
C ASP A 434 16.36 32.75 4.52
N GLU A 435 17.43 32.66 3.76
CA GLU A 435 17.51 31.89 2.52
C GLU A 435 17.35 30.38 2.77
N ILE A 436 18.00 29.84 3.83
CA ILE A 436 17.84 28.45 4.28
C ILE A 436 16.38 28.20 4.67
N GLY A 437 15.79 29.05 5.50
CA GLY A 437 14.40 28.95 5.90
C GLY A 437 13.41 29.01 4.72
N ALA A 438 13.66 29.92 3.77
CA ALA A 438 12.83 30.06 2.57
C ALA A 438 12.91 28.82 1.66
N ARG A 439 14.10 28.23 1.51
CA ARG A 439 14.29 26.96 0.77
C ARG A 439 13.54 25.78 1.38
N ALA A 440 13.44 25.77 2.70
CA ALA A 440 12.73 24.74 3.45
C ALA A 440 11.21 25.02 3.59
N ASP A 441 10.70 26.12 3.03
CA ASP A 441 9.31 26.62 3.25
C ASP A 441 8.95 26.66 4.75
N ALA A 442 9.90 27.09 5.59
CA ALA A 442 9.77 27.11 7.03
C ALA A 442 8.75 28.17 7.49
N LYS A 443 7.71 27.75 8.20
CA LYS A 443 6.57 28.58 8.66
C LYS A 443 6.62 28.88 10.16
N ASN A 444 7.48 28.18 10.90
CA ASN A 444 7.67 28.33 12.33
C ASN A 444 9.13 28.12 12.73
N ASP A 445 9.45 28.45 13.98
CA ASP A 445 10.81 28.35 14.52
C ASP A 445 11.35 26.91 14.51
N GLY A 446 10.51 25.91 14.76
CA GLY A 446 10.90 24.50 14.72
C GLY A 446 11.37 24.07 13.33
N GLN A 447 10.62 24.42 12.27
CA GLN A 447 11.00 24.14 10.89
C GLN A 447 12.25 24.92 10.47
N ARG A 448 12.38 26.17 10.92
CA ARG A 448 13.57 26.98 10.68
C ARG A 448 14.81 26.40 11.34
N ALA A 449 14.68 25.97 12.59
CA ALA A 449 15.76 25.29 13.31
C ALA A 449 16.19 24.00 12.60
N ALA A 450 15.23 23.14 12.24
CA ALA A 450 15.49 21.91 11.49
C ALA A 450 16.25 22.16 10.18
N ALA A 451 15.87 23.19 9.42
CA ALA A 451 16.52 23.56 8.17
C ALA A 451 17.97 24.02 8.38
N ILE A 452 18.22 24.84 9.39
CA ILE A 452 19.57 25.34 9.70
C ILE A 452 20.48 24.24 10.23
N GLU A 453 19.94 23.35 11.09
CA GLU A 453 20.70 22.18 11.57
C GLU A 453 21.10 21.24 10.44
N LEU A 454 20.19 21.00 9.49
CA LEU A 454 20.52 20.21 8.30
C LEU A 454 21.61 20.87 7.45
N ALA A 455 21.62 22.20 7.36
CA ALA A 455 22.68 22.91 6.68
C ALA A 455 24.04 22.75 7.40
N LEU A 456 24.05 22.82 8.75
CA LEU A 456 25.25 22.55 9.55
C LEU A 456 25.74 21.11 9.37
N GLU A 457 24.84 20.14 9.42
CA GLU A 457 25.20 18.73 9.17
C GLU A 457 25.79 18.55 7.79
N GLY A 458 25.22 19.19 6.76
CA GLY A 458 25.78 19.19 5.41
C GLY A 458 27.18 19.78 5.31
N LEU A 459 27.47 20.86 6.03
CA LEU A 459 28.80 21.45 6.11
C LEU A 459 29.81 20.52 6.79
N TYR A 460 29.39 19.86 7.86
CA TYR A 460 30.20 18.84 8.53
C TYR A 460 30.50 17.64 7.59
N LEU A 461 29.49 17.09 6.92
CA LEU A 461 29.66 15.99 5.96
C LEU A 461 30.55 16.40 4.78
N ALA A 462 30.52 17.68 4.39
CA ALA A 462 31.43 18.27 3.40
C ALA A 462 32.83 18.60 3.96
N ARG A 463 33.10 18.30 5.23
CA ARG A 463 34.37 18.58 5.94
C ARG A 463 34.74 20.08 5.97
N ARG A 464 33.75 20.95 6.05
CA ARG A 464 33.94 22.41 6.12
C ARG A 464 33.91 22.93 7.55
N ILE A 465 33.31 22.19 8.48
CA ILE A 465 33.24 22.47 9.92
C ILE A 465 33.46 21.16 10.68
N SER A 466 33.78 21.26 11.97
CA SER A 466 33.86 20.10 12.88
C SER A 466 32.53 19.79 13.55
N LYS A 467 32.37 18.58 14.07
CA LYS A 467 31.21 18.13 14.85
C LYS A 467 31.71 17.28 16.02
N GLU A 468 31.29 17.61 17.24
CA GLU A 468 31.45 16.80 18.42
C GLU A 468 30.08 16.48 18.99
N SER A 469 29.82 15.22 19.33
CA SER A 469 28.55 14.76 19.90
C SER A 469 28.77 13.98 21.18
N GLY A 470 27.99 14.25 22.21
CA GLY A 470 28.01 13.55 23.49
C GLY A 470 26.89 14.03 24.40
N ASP A 471 26.43 13.17 25.31
CA ASP A 471 25.41 13.45 26.34
C ASP A 471 24.14 14.16 25.85
N GLY A 472 23.67 13.82 24.65
CA GLY A 472 22.45 14.42 24.06
C GLY A 472 22.65 15.79 23.42
N GLU A 473 23.86 16.30 23.40
CA GLU A 473 24.25 17.55 22.74
C GLU A 473 25.16 17.28 21.54
N THR A 474 25.05 18.13 20.55
CA THR A 474 25.90 18.17 19.36
C THR A 474 26.44 19.59 19.20
N ILE A 475 27.76 19.73 19.05
CA ILE A 475 28.45 20.99 18.90
C ILE A 475 29.10 21.05 17.52
N TYR A 476 28.77 22.07 16.77
CA TYR A 476 29.44 22.41 15.51
C TYR A 476 30.40 23.58 15.70
N GLY A 477 31.62 23.45 15.12
CA GLY A 477 32.66 24.48 15.23
C GLY A 477 33.65 24.49 14.09
#